data_1c9c133de6cf6bd224ed61dc92b113fd
#
_entry.id   1c9c133de6cf6bd224ed61dc92b113fd
#
_cell.length_a   1.000
_cell.length_b   1.000
_cell.length_c   1.000
_cell.angle_alpha   90.00
_cell.angle_beta   90.00
_cell.angle_gamma   90.00
#
_symmetry.space_group_name_H-M   'P 1'
#
loop_
_entity.id
_entity.type
_entity.pdbx_description
1 polymer ?
#
loop_
_entity_poly.entity_id
_entity_poly.type
_entity_poly.pdbx_seq_one_letter_code
_entity_poly.pdbx_strand_id
1 'polypeptide(L)'
;RDCLLSRGLGDVYKRQGFLPLAFSDKTRYNGTTETDVKENHLDVGFAYDGDADRCIAVDENGQVVDGDLILYVCGQYLKKHGDLNNNTVVTTVMSNLGLYKAFDAAGIAYEKTAVGDKYVNENMVKNGHALGGEQSGHIIFSKFATTGDGILTSLKIMEAMIEQKQSLAQLAEPVEIFPQILENVRVYDKAVAQADEDVQKAVKEVEAELGDEGRILVRESGTEPLVRVMVEARSHEICREKVDKVVKVLREKGHVIK
;
A
#
# COMPACT_ATOMS: atom_id res chain seq x y z
N ARG A 1 -18.25 16.42 -9.85
CA ARG A 1 -19.46 16.41 -9.00
C ARG A 1 -18.99 16.24 -7.59
N ASP A 2 -19.02 17.32 -6.82
CA ASP A 2 -18.71 17.29 -5.39
C ASP A 2 -19.70 16.33 -4.71
N CYS A 3 -19.17 15.30 -4.07
CA CYS A 3 -20.01 14.38 -3.31
C CYS A 3 -20.69 15.18 -2.19
N LEU A 4 -22.01 15.15 -2.14
CA LEU A 4 -22.83 15.83 -1.12
C LEU A 4 -22.43 15.43 0.32
N LEU A 5 -21.85 14.24 0.49
CA LEU A 5 -21.28 13.75 1.75
C LEU A 5 -20.05 14.56 2.20
N SER A 6 -19.22 15.09 1.28
CA SER A 6 -18.01 15.83 1.64
C SER A 6 -18.31 17.22 2.24
N ARG A 7 -19.42 17.87 1.84
CA ARG A 7 -19.78 19.21 2.38
C ARG A 7 -20.41 19.15 3.78
N GLY A 8 -21.28 18.20 4.04
CA GLY A 8 -21.93 18.07 5.34
C GLY A 8 -21.05 17.47 6.41
N LEU A 9 -20.33 16.41 6.08
CA LEU A 9 -19.39 15.75 6.98
C LEU A 9 -18.14 16.60 7.24
N GLY A 10 -17.62 17.32 6.21
CA GLY A 10 -16.47 18.21 6.37
C GLY A 10 -16.66 19.27 7.47
N ASP A 11 -17.85 19.84 7.59
CA ASP A 11 -18.12 20.83 8.64
C ASP A 11 -18.28 20.20 10.03
N VAL A 12 -18.81 18.99 10.13
CA VAL A 12 -18.90 18.23 11.38
C VAL A 12 -17.53 17.78 11.85
N TYR A 13 -16.70 17.28 10.94
CA TYR A 13 -15.35 16.81 11.25
C TYR A 13 -14.39 17.97 11.57
N LYS A 14 -14.50 19.11 10.88
CA LYS A 14 -13.76 20.34 11.27
C LYS A 14 -14.04 20.76 12.71
N ARG A 15 -15.29 20.65 13.16
CA ARG A 15 -15.66 20.96 14.55
C ARG A 15 -15.17 19.92 15.56
N GLN A 16 -14.85 18.70 15.12
CA GLN A 16 -14.38 17.60 15.94
C GLN A 16 -12.88 17.32 15.79
N GLY A 17 -12.16 18.09 14.97
CA GLY A 17 -10.73 17.88 14.69
C GLY A 17 -10.42 16.89 13.57
N PHE A 18 -11.40 16.50 12.73
CA PHE A 18 -11.20 15.57 11.61
C PHE A 18 -11.48 16.25 10.27
N LEU A 19 -10.68 15.92 9.25
CA LEU A 19 -10.84 16.40 7.87
C LEU A 19 -10.93 15.25 6.89
N PRO A 20 -12.13 14.80 6.50
CA PRO A 20 -12.28 13.92 5.35
C PRO A 20 -12.20 14.74 4.06
N LEU A 21 -11.39 14.30 3.10
CA LEU A 21 -11.34 14.85 1.75
C LEU A 21 -11.68 13.75 0.74
N ALA A 22 -12.62 14.07 -0.18
CA ALA A 22 -12.92 13.20 -1.31
C ALA A 22 -12.07 13.59 -2.51
N PHE A 23 -11.44 12.62 -3.18
CA PHE A 23 -10.68 12.83 -4.41
C PHE A 23 -11.55 12.56 -5.64
N SER A 24 -11.44 13.42 -6.63
CA SER A 24 -12.11 13.24 -7.93
C SER A 24 -11.22 12.52 -8.97
N ASP A 25 -9.96 12.24 -8.67
CA ASP A 25 -9.02 11.64 -9.63
C ASP A 25 -8.17 10.54 -8.98
N LYS A 26 -8.09 9.41 -9.67
CA LYS A 26 -7.48 8.14 -9.22
C LYS A 26 -5.97 8.19 -8.90
N THR A 27 -5.30 9.32 -9.03
CA THR A 27 -3.83 9.36 -9.05
C THR A 27 -3.17 10.45 -8.22
N ARG A 28 -3.91 11.37 -7.59
CA ARG A 28 -3.26 12.49 -6.90
C ARG A 28 -3.92 12.83 -5.57
N TYR A 29 -3.36 12.30 -4.53
CA TYR A 29 -3.30 12.96 -3.24
C TYR A 29 -2.69 14.36 -3.46
N ASN A 30 -3.41 15.43 -3.14
CA ASN A 30 -2.98 16.80 -3.48
C ASN A 30 -2.27 17.55 -2.35
N GLY A 31 -1.85 16.85 -1.31
CA GLY A 31 -1.15 17.42 -0.16
C GLY A 31 -1.98 18.34 0.75
N THR A 32 -3.25 18.56 0.43
CA THR A 32 -4.11 19.48 1.21
C THR A 32 -4.41 18.93 2.60
N THR A 33 -4.63 17.62 2.72
CA THR A 33 -4.91 16.96 4.00
C THR A 33 -3.72 17.06 4.96
N GLU A 34 -2.50 16.87 4.46
CA GLU A 34 -1.26 16.99 5.25
C GLU A 34 -1.11 18.39 5.83
N THR A 35 -1.29 19.40 4.96
CA THR A 35 -1.22 20.81 5.35
C THR A 35 -2.31 21.15 6.36
N ASP A 36 -3.54 20.73 6.10
CA ASP A 36 -4.67 21.00 6.99
C ASP A 36 -4.50 20.37 8.37
N VAL A 37 -4.04 19.12 8.45
CA VAL A 37 -3.78 18.44 9.72
C VAL A 37 -2.72 19.18 10.52
N LYS A 38 -1.60 19.50 9.88
CA LYS A 38 -0.46 20.15 10.53
C LYS A 38 -0.77 21.57 10.97
N GLU A 39 -1.37 22.39 10.10
CA GLU A 39 -1.69 23.79 10.40
C GLU A 39 -2.80 23.96 11.45
N ASN A 40 -3.74 23.03 11.49
CA ASN A 40 -4.85 23.08 12.44
C ASN A 40 -4.64 22.20 13.68
N HIS A 41 -3.47 21.57 13.83
CA HIS A 41 -3.11 20.69 14.96
C HIS A 41 -4.17 19.60 15.19
N LEU A 42 -4.57 18.90 14.11
CA LEU A 42 -5.54 17.83 14.17
C LEU A 42 -4.86 16.51 14.55
N ASP A 43 -5.60 15.61 15.20
CA ASP A 43 -5.10 14.30 15.62
C ASP A 43 -4.90 13.36 14.42
N VAL A 44 -5.73 13.49 13.38
CA VAL A 44 -5.69 12.66 12.16
C VAL A 44 -6.47 13.32 11.02
N GLY A 45 -6.06 13.06 9.78
CA GLY A 45 -6.81 13.40 8.57
C GLY A 45 -7.11 12.15 7.74
N PHE A 46 -8.20 12.18 6.96
CA PHE A 46 -8.59 11.10 6.06
C PHE A 46 -8.92 11.63 4.68
N ALA A 47 -8.50 10.91 3.67
CA ALA A 47 -8.78 11.17 2.28
C ALA A 47 -9.38 9.93 1.63
N TYR A 48 -10.44 10.14 0.84
CA TYR A 48 -11.16 9.07 0.15
C TYR A 48 -11.13 9.34 -1.35
N ASP A 49 -11.18 8.29 -2.16
CA ASP A 49 -11.34 8.41 -3.59
C ASP A 49 -12.81 8.63 -4.00
N GLY A 50 -13.10 8.65 -5.31
CA GLY A 50 -14.40 9.12 -5.82
C GLY A 50 -15.61 8.29 -5.42
N ASP A 51 -15.45 6.99 -5.18
CA ASP A 51 -16.47 6.04 -4.73
C ASP A 51 -16.29 5.61 -3.27
N ALA A 52 -15.26 6.18 -2.60
CA ALA A 52 -14.95 6.01 -1.18
C ALA A 52 -14.68 4.54 -0.78
N ASP A 53 -14.23 3.71 -1.71
CA ASP A 53 -13.80 2.35 -1.45
C ASP A 53 -12.37 2.28 -0.88
N ARG A 54 -11.61 3.40 -0.99
CA ARG A 54 -10.25 3.59 -0.48
C ARG A 54 -10.18 4.70 0.55
N CYS A 55 -9.24 4.52 1.49
CA CYS A 55 -8.90 5.50 2.50
C CYS A 55 -7.39 5.62 2.62
N ILE A 56 -6.89 6.84 2.55
CA ILE A 56 -5.53 7.20 2.96
C ILE A 56 -5.65 8.09 4.19
N ALA A 57 -4.85 7.83 5.21
CA ALA A 57 -4.82 8.66 6.40
C ALA A 57 -3.59 9.57 6.43
N VAL A 58 -3.66 10.59 7.28
CA VAL A 58 -2.55 11.50 7.59
C VAL A 58 -2.44 11.59 9.10
N ASP A 59 -1.26 11.37 9.61
CA ASP A 59 -1.00 11.46 11.05
C ASP A 59 -0.90 12.92 11.55
N GLU A 60 -0.80 13.10 12.84
CA GLU A 60 -0.69 14.41 13.52
C GLU A 60 0.53 15.23 13.10
N ASN A 61 1.55 14.58 12.49
CA ASN A 61 2.75 15.24 11.98
C ASN A 61 2.63 15.63 10.50
N GLY A 62 1.47 15.35 9.88
CA GLY A 62 1.23 15.56 8.47
C GLY A 62 1.91 14.51 7.57
N GLN A 63 2.23 13.33 8.10
CA GLN A 63 2.79 12.24 7.31
C GLN A 63 1.67 11.34 6.76
N VAL A 64 1.83 10.92 5.52
CA VAL A 64 0.89 10.01 4.86
C VAL A 64 0.98 8.62 5.50
N VAL A 65 -0.17 8.10 5.88
CA VAL A 65 -0.36 6.73 6.35
C VAL A 65 -1.17 6.00 5.28
N ASP A 66 -0.45 5.31 4.39
CA ASP A 66 -1.02 4.58 3.26
C ASP A 66 -1.66 3.24 3.67
N GLY A 67 -2.17 2.49 2.70
CA GLY A 67 -2.85 1.22 2.97
C GLY A 67 -1.97 0.19 3.66
N ASP A 68 -0.66 0.18 3.44
CA ASP A 68 0.25 -0.74 4.10
C ASP A 68 0.36 -0.42 5.61
N LEU A 69 0.54 0.84 5.95
CA LEU A 69 0.56 1.31 7.33
C LEU A 69 -0.79 1.09 8.02
N ILE A 70 -1.90 1.32 7.30
CA ILE A 70 -3.26 1.04 7.79
C ILE A 70 -3.46 -0.44 8.08
N LEU A 71 -3.01 -1.33 7.18
CA LEU A 71 -3.06 -2.77 7.38
C LEU A 71 -2.29 -3.21 8.62
N TYR A 72 -1.13 -2.60 8.88
CA TYR A 72 -0.36 -2.86 10.10
C TYR A 72 -1.12 -2.43 11.36
N VAL A 73 -1.58 -1.18 11.40
CA VAL A 73 -2.32 -0.62 12.55
C VAL A 73 -3.57 -1.44 12.87
N CYS A 74 -4.39 -1.70 11.84
CA CYS A 74 -5.61 -2.49 11.99
C CYS A 74 -5.33 -3.97 12.32
N GLY A 75 -4.28 -4.55 11.74
CA GLY A 75 -3.86 -5.93 12.01
C GLY A 75 -3.43 -6.11 13.46
N GLN A 76 -2.62 -5.19 13.99
CA GLN A 76 -2.23 -5.17 15.40
C GLN A 76 -3.44 -5.01 16.34
N TYR A 77 -4.35 -4.10 15.97
CA TYR A 77 -5.56 -3.86 16.74
C TYR A 77 -6.45 -5.12 16.80
N LEU A 78 -6.75 -5.73 15.66
CA LEU A 78 -7.55 -6.96 15.59
C LEU A 78 -6.87 -8.13 16.31
N LYS A 79 -5.54 -8.28 16.18
CA LYS A 79 -4.79 -9.31 16.90
C LYS A 79 -4.94 -9.18 18.41
N LYS A 80 -4.81 -7.96 18.94
CA LYS A 80 -4.95 -7.67 20.38
C LYS A 80 -6.33 -8.06 20.91
N HIS A 81 -7.37 -7.94 20.09
CA HIS A 81 -8.75 -8.29 20.45
C HIS A 81 -9.13 -9.75 20.15
N GLY A 82 -8.24 -10.52 19.53
CA GLY A 82 -8.52 -11.90 19.12
C GLY A 82 -9.43 -11.99 17.88
N ASP A 83 -9.61 -10.89 17.18
CA ASP A 83 -10.46 -10.77 15.98
C ASP A 83 -9.67 -10.95 14.66
N LEU A 84 -8.35 -11.14 14.72
CA LEU A 84 -7.51 -11.43 13.56
C LEU A 84 -7.49 -12.94 13.28
N ASN A 85 -8.45 -13.41 12.50
CA ASN A 85 -8.58 -14.82 12.19
C ASN A 85 -7.28 -15.40 11.60
N ASN A 86 -6.87 -16.57 12.08
CA ASN A 86 -5.63 -17.26 11.73
C ASN A 86 -4.37 -16.39 11.98
N ASN A 87 -4.49 -15.31 12.74
CA ASN A 87 -3.42 -14.32 12.95
C ASN A 87 -2.77 -13.85 11.62
N THR A 88 -3.58 -13.71 10.56
CA THR A 88 -3.10 -13.49 9.20
C THR A 88 -3.76 -12.26 8.57
N VAL A 89 -2.96 -11.44 7.87
CA VAL A 89 -3.39 -10.33 7.03
C VAL A 89 -3.13 -10.67 5.56
N VAL A 90 -4.09 -10.43 4.69
CA VAL A 90 -3.93 -10.64 3.24
C VAL A 90 -3.48 -9.33 2.59
N THR A 91 -2.38 -9.40 1.82
CA THR A 91 -1.79 -8.27 1.11
C THR A 91 -1.60 -8.58 -0.37
N THR A 92 -1.04 -7.67 -1.13
CA THR A 92 -0.61 -7.93 -2.51
C THR A 92 0.92 -7.95 -2.63
N VAL A 93 1.43 -8.48 -3.73
CA VAL A 93 2.87 -8.43 -4.03
C VAL A 93 3.44 -7.01 -4.13
N MET A 94 2.59 -5.98 -4.14
CA MET A 94 3.02 -4.57 -4.18
C MET A 94 3.17 -3.93 -2.81
N SER A 95 2.68 -4.55 -1.72
CA SER A 95 2.89 -4.03 -0.37
C SER A 95 4.38 -3.92 -0.05
N ASN A 96 4.76 -2.86 0.64
CA ASN A 96 6.15 -2.51 0.91
C ASN A 96 6.87 -3.58 1.77
N LEU A 97 8.16 -3.80 1.51
CA LEU A 97 8.98 -4.74 2.28
C LEU A 97 8.96 -4.42 3.79
N GLY A 98 8.89 -3.14 4.14
CA GLY A 98 8.80 -2.69 5.53
C GLY A 98 7.57 -3.19 6.26
N LEU A 99 6.42 -3.30 5.57
CA LEU A 99 5.21 -3.90 6.14
C LEU A 99 5.45 -5.37 6.54
N TYR A 100 6.08 -6.15 5.65
CA TYR A 100 6.35 -7.56 5.94
C TYR A 100 7.30 -7.73 7.12
N LYS A 101 8.37 -6.93 7.17
CA LYS A 101 9.30 -6.94 8.32
C LYS A 101 8.60 -6.56 9.63
N ALA A 102 7.71 -5.58 9.60
CA ALA A 102 6.91 -5.19 10.76
C ALA A 102 5.93 -6.29 11.18
N PHE A 103 5.29 -6.97 10.24
CA PHE A 103 4.44 -8.13 10.55
C PHE A 103 5.24 -9.29 11.18
N ASP A 104 6.41 -9.61 10.62
CA ASP A 104 7.30 -10.65 11.17
C ASP A 104 7.68 -10.31 12.62
N ALA A 105 8.10 -9.07 12.89
CA ALA A 105 8.45 -8.60 14.24
C ALA A 105 7.25 -8.63 15.19
N ALA A 106 6.05 -8.36 14.69
CA ALA A 106 4.81 -8.40 15.44
C ALA A 106 4.23 -9.82 15.61
N GLY A 107 4.81 -10.82 14.95
CA GLY A 107 4.30 -12.20 14.92
C GLY A 107 2.91 -12.29 14.27
N ILE A 108 2.66 -11.48 13.22
CA ILE A 108 1.48 -11.53 12.36
C ILE A 108 1.86 -12.24 11.07
N ALA A 109 1.15 -13.29 10.73
CA ALA A 109 1.31 -13.95 9.44
C ALA A 109 0.67 -13.12 8.31
N TYR A 110 1.16 -13.30 7.08
CA TYR A 110 0.60 -12.62 5.92
C TYR A 110 0.57 -13.53 4.70
N GLU A 111 -0.43 -13.30 3.84
CA GLU A 111 -0.52 -13.93 2.53
C GLU A 111 -0.43 -12.84 1.44
N LYS A 112 0.34 -13.14 0.39
CA LYS A 112 0.56 -12.24 -0.74
C LYS A 112 -0.24 -12.72 -1.95
N THR A 113 -1.09 -11.86 -2.49
CA THR A 113 -1.85 -12.14 -3.71
C THR A 113 -1.28 -11.36 -4.91
N ALA A 114 -1.79 -11.65 -6.09
CA ALA A 114 -1.64 -10.75 -7.24
C ALA A 114 -2.32 -9.41 -6.93
N VAL A 115 -1.92 -8.35 -7.65
CA VAL A 115 -2.50 -7.00 -7.51
C VAL A 115 -3.96 -7.01 -7.97
N GLY A 116 -4.82 -6.47 -7.15
CA GLY A 116 -6.26 -6.32 -7.39
C GLY A 116 -7.09 -6.81 -6.21
N ASP A 117 -8.04 -5.99 -5.81
CA ASP A 117 -8.99 -6.20 -4.71
C ASP A 117 -9.69 -7.58 -4.78
N LYS A 118 -10.04 -8.00 -6.00
CA LYS A 118 -10.63 -9.32 -6.28
C LYS A 118 -9.76 -10.46 -5.72
N TYR A 119 -8.45 -10.44 -5.94
CA TYR A 119 -7.56 -11.51 -5.50
C TYR A 119 -7.39 -11.50 -3.99
N VAL A 120 -7.37 -10.32 -3.38
CA VAL A 120 -7.35 -10.15 -1.93
C VAL A 120 -8.62 -10.75 -1.33
N ASN A 121 -9.80 -10.35 -1.84
CA ASN A 121 -11.08 -10.86 -1.34
C ASN A 121 -11.24 -12.36 -1.55
N GLU A 122 -10.89 -12.90 -2.74
CA GLU A 122 -10.94 -14.35 -3.02
C GLU A 122 -10.08 -15.14 -2.02
N ASN A 123 -8.88 -14.66 -1.71
CA ASN A 123 -8.00 -15.28 -0.72
C ASN A 123 -8.62 -15.22 0.67
N MET A 124 -9.11 -14.05 1.09
CA MET A 124 -9.75 -13.87 2.40
C MET A 124 -10.94 -14.81 2.60
N VAL A 125 -11.82 -14.89 1.60
CA VAL A 125 -13.00 -15.78 1.65
C VAL A 125 -12.60 -17.25 1.72
N LYS A 126 -11.65 -17.66 0.88
CA LYS A 126 -11.18 -19.05 0.81
C LYS A 126 -10.57 -19.53 2.13
N ASN A 127 -9.80 -18.66 2.79
CA ASN A 127 -9.01 -19.03 3.96
C ASN A 127 -9.61 -18.50 5.28
N GLY A 128 -10.72 -17.73 5.22
CA GLY A 128 -11.41 -17.23 6.41
C GLY A 128 -10.66 -16.09 7.12
N HIS A 129 -9.89 -15.27 6.39
CA HIS A 129 -9.16 -14.16 6.96
C HIS A 129 -10.04 -12.96 7.25
N ALA A 130 -9.73 -12.24 8.34
CA ALA A 130 -10.52 -11.11 8.83
C ALA A 130 -10.16 -9.77 8.18
N LEU A 131 -8.90 -9.59 7.77
CA LEU A 131 -8.34 -8.35 7.27
C LEU A 131 -7.50 -8.60 6.02
N GLY A 132 -7.70 -7.79 5.01
CA GLY A 132 -6.85 -7.74 3.83
C GLY A 132 -6.96 -6.40 3.11
N GLY A 133 -6.03 -6.13 2.19
CA GLY A 133 -6.08 -4.89 1.43
C GLY A 133 -4.83 -4.66 0.59
N GLU A 134 -4.74 -3.44 0.09
CA GLU A 134 -3.71 -2.98 -0.81
C GLU A 134 -3.08 -1.67 -0.31
N GLN A 135 -1.84 -1.40 -0.69
CA GLN A 135 -1.15 -0.14 -0.42
C GLN A 135 -1.97 1.09 -0.86
N SER A 136 -2.79 0.94 -1.91
CA SER A 136 -3.68 1.99 -2.41
C SER A 136 -4.76 2.47 -1.41
N GLY A 137 -4.89 1.82 -0.25
CA GLY A 137 -5.88 2.15 0.77
C GLY A 137 -7.22 1.40 0.63
N HIS A 138 -7.32 0.43 -0.30
CA HIS A 138 -8.49 -0.46 -0.40
C HIS A 138 -8.38 -1.54 0.66
N ILE A 139 -9.08 -1.36 1.79
CA ILE A 139 -9.00 -2.21 2.97
C ILE A 139 -10.32 -2.93 3.20
N ILE A 140 -10.26 -4.25 3.35
CA ILE A 140 -11.41 -5.13 3.53
C ILE A 140 -11.41 -5.67 4.95
N PHE A 141 -12.49 -5.43 5.69
CA PHE A 141 -12.79 -6.07 6.96
C PHE A 141 -13.91 -7.08 6.75
N SER A 142 -13.60 -8.37 6.60
CA SER A 142 -14.55 -9.41 6.20
C SER A 142 -15.78 -9.55 7.10
N LYS A 143 -15.67 -9.13 8.36
CA LYS A 143 -16.78 -9.10 9.34
C LYS A 143 -17.88 -8.11 8.93
N PHE A 144 -17.55 -7.08 8.15
CA PHE A 144 -18.45 -5.96 7.84
C PHE A 144 -18.78 -5.83 6.35
N ALA A 145 -17.82 -6.12 5.46
CA ALA A 145 -17.97 -5.95 4.02
C ALA A 145 -17.15 -6.99 3.24
N THR A 146 -17.54 -7.24 2.00
CA THR A 146 -16.82 -8.11 1.06
C THR A 146 -15.93 -7.32 0.09
N THR A 147 -15.88 -6.01 0.24
CA THR A 147 -15.06 -5.09 -0.56
C THR A 147 -14.46 -4.03 0.36
N GLY A 148 -13.55 -3.21 -0.16
CA GLY A 148 -13.02 -2.05 0.55
C GLY A 148 -14.12 -1.05 0.90
N ASP A 149 -13.97 -0.45 2.06
CA ASP A 149 -14.83 0.63 2.57
C ASP A 149 -13.94 1.64 3.30
N GLY A 150 -13.71 2.78 2.64
CA GLY A 150 -12.82 3.82 3.18
C GLY A 150 -13.38 4.47 4.44
N ILE A 151 -14.70 4.62 4.54
CA ILE A 151 -15.33 5.20 5.73
C ILE A 151 -15.21 4.25 6.91
N LEU A 152 -15.49 2.97 6.72
CA LEU A 152 -15.27 1.95 7.74
C LEU A 152 -13.79 1.90 8.17
N THR A 153 -12.88 1.99 7.20
CA THR A 153 -11.43 2.00 7.45
C THR A 153 -11.04 3.15 8.37
N SER A 154 -11.50 4.37 8.09
CA SER A 154 -11.23 5.53 8.95
C SER A 154 -11.79 5.36 10.37
N LEU A 155 -12.99 4.79 10.51
CA LEU A 155 -13.58 4.49 11.83
C LEU A 155 -12.73 3.46 12.59
N LYS A 156 -12.21 2.44 11.93
CA LYS A 156 -11.35 1.41 12.54
C LYS A 156 -9.99 1.96 12.97
N ILE A 157 -9.42 2.87 12.22
CA ILE A 157 -8.21 3.59 12.61
C ILE A 157 -8.47 4.42 13.89
N MET A 158 -9.54 5.20 13.92
CA MET A 158 -9.91 6.01 15.09
C MET A 158 -10.20 5.14 16.33
N GLU A 159 -10.88 4.01 16.13
CA GLU A 159 -11.13 3.04 17.20
C GLU A 159 -9.80 2.53 17.79
N ALA A 160 -8.84 2.16 16.94
CA ALA A 160 -7.51 1.73 17.37
C ALA A 160 -6.75 2.84 18.15
N MET A 161 -6.79 4.09 17.67
CA MET A 161 -6.16 5.24 18.32
C MET A 161 -6.74 5.50 19.71
N ILE A 162 -8.07 5.53 19.81
CA ILE A 162 -8.78 5.84 21.07
C ILE A 162 -8.56 4.76 22.13
N GLU A 163 -8.72 3.50 21.75
CA GLU A 163 -8.59 2.39 22.70
C GLU A 163 -7.15 2.18 23.16
N GLN A 164 -6.18 2.36 22.27
CA GLN A 164 -4.77 2.23 22.61
C GLN A 164 -4.18 3.49 23.24
N LYS A 165 -4.91 4.62 23.17
CA LYS A 165 -4.48 5.95 23.64
C LYS A 165 -3.15 6.35 23.03
N GLN A 166 -2.98 6.07 21.74
CA GLN A 166 -1.80 6.37 20.95
C GLN A 166 -2.19 7.18 19.71
N SER A 167 -1.31 8.05 19.28
CA SER A 167 -1.46 8.77 18.02
C SER A 167 -1.27 7.83 16.83
N LEU A 168 -1.72 8.27 15.64
CA LEU A 168 -1.56 7.45 14.44
C LEU A 168 -0.08 7.25 14.08
N ALA A 169 0.76 8.28 14.25
CA ALA A 169 2.20 8.16 14.06
C ALA A 169 2.82 7.09 14.98
N GLN A 170 2.44 7.07 16.27
CA GLN A 170 2.92 6.06 17.22
C GLN A 170 2.48 4.64 16.84
N LEU A 171 1.25 4.47 16.35
CA LEU A 171 0.74 3.15 15.92
C LEU A 171 1.42 2.64 14.64
N ALA A 172 1.80 3.54 13.75
CA ALA A 172 2.44 3.22 12.47
C ALA A 172 3.99 3.15 12.55
N GLU A 173 4.59 3.68 13.62
CA GLU A 173 6.05 3.80 13.80
C GLU A 173 6.83 2.49 13.56
N PRO A 174 6.33 1.28 13.93
CA PRO A 174 7.07 0.06 13.68
C PRO A 174 7.26 -0.30 12.19
N VAL A 175 6.56 0.36 11.28
CA VAL A 175 6.68 0.09 9.84
C VAL A 175 7.67 1.07 9.20
N GLU A 176 8.88 0.62 8.97
CA GLU A 176 9.90 1.38 8.23
C GLU A 176 9.67 1.22 6.72
N ILE A 177 9.15 2.25 6.05
CA ILE A 177 8.91 2.20 4.60
C ILE A 177 10.23 2.22 3.84
N PHE A 178 10.48 1.17 3.06
CA PHE A 178 11.63 1.09 2.17
C PHE A 178 11.43 1.99 0.96
N PRO A 179 12.43 2.82 0.60
CA PRO A 179 12.49 3.52 -0.68
C PRO A 179 12.20 2.57 -1.84
N GLN A 180 11.39 3.04 -2.80
CA GLN A 180 10.96 2.24 -3.94
C GLN A 180 11.19 3.01 -5.25
N ILE A 181 11.64 2.30 -6.28
CA ILE A 181 11.63 2.79 -7.66
C ILE A 181 10.89 1.79 -8.53
N LEU A 182 9.91 2.29 -9.28
CA LEU A 182 9.16 1.55 -10.29
C LEU A 182 9.45 2.14 -11.66
N GLU A 183 10.07 1.36 -12.54
CA GLU A 183 10.33 1.70 -13.93
C GLU A 183 9.36 0.95 -14.84
N ASN A 184 8.64 1.70 -15.70
CA ASN A 184 7.75 1.14 -16.71
C ASN A 184 8.49 1.07 -18.04
N VAL A 185 8.88 -0.12 -18.46
CA VAL A 185 9.66 -0.36 -19.68
C VAL A 185 8.74 -0.83 -20.82
N ARG A 186 8.56 -0.01 -21.85
CA ARG A 186 7.80 -0.41 -23.05
C ARG A 186 8.56 -1.46 -23.84
N VAL A 187 7.90 -2.58 -24.12
CA VAL A 187 8.50 -3.74 -24.79
C VAL A 187 7.64 -4.20 -25.98
N TYR A 188 8.27 -4.86 -26.95
CA TYR A 188 7.55 -5.42 -28.11
C TYR A 188 6.62 -6.56 -27.70
N ASP A 189 7.10 -7.45 -26.86
CA ASP A 189 6.33 -8.57 -26.29
C ASP A 189 6.71 -8.74 -24.82
N LYS A 190 5.74 -8.50 -23.94
CA LYS A 190 5.95 -8.52 -22.49
C LYS A 190 6.22 -9.92 -21.94
N ALA A 191 5.57 -10.95 -22.50
CA ALA A 191 5.76 -12.33 -22.08
C ALA A 191 7.15 -12.84 -22.47
N VAL A 192 7.59 -12.54 -23.71
CA VAL A 192 8.92 -12.88 -24.20
C VAL A 192 10.00 -12.14 -23.41
N ALA A 193 9.81 -10.83 -23.15
CA ALA A 193 10.76 -10.03 -22.40
C ALA A 193 10.91 -10.50 -20.95
N GLN A 194 9.81 -10.87 -20.30
CA GLN A 194 9.84 -11.38 -18.93
C GLN A 194 10.43 -12.79 -18.85
N ALA A 195 10.21 -13.63 -19.84
CA ALA A 195 10.70 -15.02 -19.86
C ALA A 195 12.15 -15.16 -20.37
N ASP A 196 12.78 -14.07 -20.86
CA ASP A 196 14.17 -14.08 -21.36
C ASP A 196 15.14 -14.53 -20.25
N GLU A 197 15.98 -15.53 -20.56
CA GLU A 197 16.89 -16.15 -19.59
C GLU A 197 17.91 -15.17 -19.01
N ASP A 198 18.41 -14.22 -19.82
CA ASP A 198 19.37 -13.22 -19.34
C ASP A 198 18.71 -12.16 -18.47
N VAL A 199 17.45 -11.81 -18.75
CA VAL A 199 16.66 -10.93 -17.89
C VAL A 199 16.39 -11.63 -16.55
N GLN A 200 15.95 -12.88 -16.55
CA GLN A 200 15.73 -13.66 -15.33
C GLN A 200 17.02 -13.86 -14.52
N LYS A 201 18.16 -14.03 -15.20
CA LYS A 201 19.46 -14.10 -14.54
C LYS A 201 19.81 -12.78 -13.86
N ALA A 202 19.62 -11.64 -14.54
CA ALA A 202 19.86 -10.32 -13.96
C ALA A 202 18.96 -10.06 -12.74
N VAL A 203 17.69 -10.49 -12.79
CA VAL A 203 16.78 -10.41 -11.65
C VAL A 203 17.31 -11.19 -10.44
N LYS A 204 17.69 -12.46 -10.65
CA LYS A 204 18.26 -13.30 -9.57
C LYS A 204 19.56 -12.75 -8.99
N GLU A 205 20.41 -12.17 -9.83
CA GLU A 205 21.62 -11.49 -9.36
C GLU A 205 21.28 -10.30 -8.47
N VAL A 206 20.30 -9.48 -8.88
CA VAL A 206 19.82 -8.33 -8.07
C VAL A 206 19.19 -8.82 -6.77
N GLU A 207 18.38 -9.88 -6.79
CA GLU A 207 17.81 -10.48 -5.57
C GLU A 207 18.91 -10.91 -4.60
N ALA A 208 19.96 -11.59 -5.11
CA ALA A 208 21.10 -12.04 -4.30
C ALA A 208 21.91 -10.86 -3.73
N GLU A 209 22.08 -9.78 -4.50
CA GLU A 209 22.78 -8.57 -4.05
C GLU A 209 21.98 -7.77 -2.99
N LEU A 210 20.67 -7.76 -3.08
CA LEU A 210 19.79 -7.08 -2.12
C LEU A 210 19.64 -7.87 -0.81
N GLY A 211 19.62 -9.20 -0.87
CA GLY A 211 19.40 -10.06 0.30
C GLY A 211 18.15 -9.65 1.08
N ASP A 212 18.28 -9.56 2.39
CA ASP A 212 17.18 -9.17 3.29
C ASP A 212 16.95 -7.65 3.36
N GLU A 213 17.82 -6.85 2.72
CA GLU A 213 17.79 -5.39 2.76
C GLU A 213 17.06 -4.76 1.56
N GLY A 214 16.45 -5.60 0.73
CA GLY A 214 15.67 -5.12 -0.40
C GLY A 214 14.98 -6.25 -1.16
N ARG A 215 14.27 -5.89 -2.20
CA ARG A 215 13.65 -6.85 -3.13
C ARG A 215 13.50 -6.26 -4.52
N ILE A 216 13.41 -7.14 -5.50
CA ILE A 216 13.05 -6.79 -6.87
C ILE A 216 11.77 -7.53 -7.28
N LEU A 217 10.91 -6.86 -8.03
CA LEU A 217 9.73 -7.44 -8.66
C LEU A 217 9.68 -7.03 -10.13
N VAL A 218 9.72 -8.01 -11.03
CA VAL A 218 9.55 -7.79 -12.46
C VAL A 218 8.27 -8.47 -12.90
N ARG A 219 7.34 -7.68 -13.46
CA ARG A 219 6.03 -8.18 -13.88
C ARG A 219 5.48 -7.50 -15.12
N GLU A 220 4.65 -8.20 -15.85
CA GLU A 220 3.88 -7.66 -16.95
C GLU A 220 2.83 -6.65 -16.46
N SER A 221 2.55 -5.62 -17.27
CA SER A 221 1.35 -4.82 -17.11
C SER A 221 0.13 -5.58 -17.62
N GLY A 222 -0.98 -5.55 -16.87
CA GLY A 222 -2.24 -6.17 -17.31
C GLY A 222 -2.83 -5.53 -18.57
N THR A 223 -2.67 -4.21 -18.73
CA THR A 223 -3.37 -3.41 -19.75
C THR A 223 -2.47 -2.80 -20.83
N GLU A 224 -1.20 -2.64 -20.55
CA GLU A 224 -0.26 -1.94 -21.43
C GLU A 224 0.87 -2.86 -21.93
N PRO A 225 1.48 -2.58 -23.08
CA PRO A 225 2.60 -3.35 -23.62
C PRO A 225 3.92 -2.95 -22.92
N LEU A 226 3.98 -3.20 -21.60
CA LEU A 226 5.17 -2.89 -20.81
C LEU A 226 5.44 -3.93 -19.73
N VAL A 227 6.70 -4.03 -19.36
CA VAL A 227 7.21 -4.73 -18.19
C VAL A 227 7.50 -3.69 -17.11
N ARG A 228 7.07 -3.97 -15.91
CA ARG A 228 7.31 -3.14 -14.73
C ARG A 228 8.44 -3.74 -13.93
N VAL A 229 9.51 -2.97 -13.74
CA VAL A 229 10.65 -3.31 -12.91
C VAL A 229 10.58 -2.47 -11.64
N MET A 230 10.34 -3.09 -10.51
CA MET A 230 10.25 -2.43 -9.21
C MET A 230 11.37 -2.94 -8.29
N VAL A 231 12.06 -2.04 -7.65
CA VAL A 231 13.04 -2.34 -6.60
C VAL A 231 12.73 -1.55 -5.36
N GLU A 232 12.77 -2.22 -4.21
CA GLU A 232 12.80 -1.63 -2.89
C GLU A 232 14.14 -1.93 -2.24
N ALA A 233 14.75 -0.92 -1.60
CA ALA A 233 16.04 -1.06 -0.92
C ALA A 233 16.21 0.04 0.14
N ARG A 234 17.35 0.02 0.87
CA ARG A 234 17.65 1.00 1.92
C ARG A 234 17.78 2.45 1.43
N SER A 235 18.04 2.69 0.15
CA SER A 235 18.10 4.04 -0.42
C SER A 235 17.62 4.08 -1.87
N HIS A 236 17.18 5.28 -2.30
CA HIS A 236 16.79 5.50 -3.70
C HIS A 236 17.95 5.26 -4.70
N GLU A 237 19.20 5.53 -4.28
CA GLU A 237 20.38 5.30 -5.11
C GLU A 237 20.55 3.81 -5.40
N ILE A 238 20.44 2.95 -4.38
CA ILE A 238 20.49 1.50 -4.54
C ILE A 238 19.33 1.03 -5.42
N CYS A 239 18.11 1.52 -5.18
CA CYS A 239 16.96 1.18 -6.02
C CYS A 239 17.22 1.52 -7.49
N ARG A 240 17.74 2.72 -7.79
CA ARG A 240 18.04 3.16 -9.15
C ARG A 240 19.10 2.28 -9.81
N GLU A 241 20.22 2.02 -9.12
CA GLU A 241 21.29 1.15 -9.62
C GLU A 241 20.75 -0.23 -10.03
N LYS A 242 19.93 -0.84 -9.17
CA LYS A 242 19.42 -2.19 -9.41
C LYS A 242 18.34 -2.23 -10.49
N VAL A 243 17.46 -1.22 -10.57
CA VAL A 243 16.51 -1.07 -11.68
C VAL A 243 17.26 -0.92 -13.01
N ASP A 244 18.24 -0.02 -13.06
CA ASP A 244 19.03 0.25 -14.27
C ASP A 244 19.78 -0.98 -14.76
N LYS A 245 20.27 -1.83 -13.85
CA LYS A 245 20.91 -3.12 -14.19
C LYS A 245 19.99 -4.01 -15.01
N VAL A 246 18.73 -4.20 -14.57
CA VAL A 246 17.76 -5.05 -15.28
C VAL A 246 17.24 -4.39 -16.55
N VAL A 247 16.94 -3.09 -16.51
CA VAL A 247 16.49 -2.34 -17.69
C VAL A 247 17.54 -2.32 -18.80
N LYS A 248 18.84 -2.26 -18.45
CA LYS A 248 19.94 -2.36 -19.40
C LYS A 248 19.92 -3.71 -20.13
N VAL A 249 19.73 -4.83 -19.44
CA VAL A 249 19.64 -6.16 -20.07
C VAL A 249 18.44 -6.21 -21.02
N LEU A 250 17.26 -5.71 -20.61
CA LEU A 250 16.09 -5.63 -21.49
C LEU A 250 16.38 -4.85 -22.80
N ARG A 251 17.15 -3.76 -22.72
CA ARG A 251 17.57 -2.97 -23.90
C ARG A 251 18.58 -3.71 -24.78
N GLU A 252 19.60 -4.32 -24.18
CA GLU A 252 20.66 -5.06 -24.90
C GLU A 252 20.10 -6.27 -25.63
N LYS A 253 19.06 -6.90 -25.10
CA LYS A 253 18.34 -8.01 -25.74
C LYS A 253 17.34 -7.58 -26.80
N GLY A 254 17.17 -6.28 -27.00
CA GLY A 254 16.28 -5.74 -28.04
C GLY A 254 14.78 -5.83 -27.70
N HIS A 255 14.43 -6.05 -26.44
CA HIS A 255 13.01 -6.10 -26.02
C HIS A 255 12.36 -4.73 -25.97
N VAL A 256 13.13 -3.65 -25.77
CA VAL A 256 12.62 -2.30 -25.53
C VAL A 256 12.24 -1.60 -26.82
N ILE A 257 11.04 -1.04 -26.88
CA ILE A 257 10.58 -0.17 -27.98
C ILE A 257 11.34 1.16 -27.90
N LYS A 258 11.91 1.57 -29.04
CA LYS A 258 12.67 2.82 -29.15
C LYS A 258 11.76 4.04 -29.16
#